data_172308a065d7b010bf62e8e547064a03
#
_entry.id   172308a065d7b010bf62e8e547064a03
#
_cell.length_a   1.000
_cell.length_b   1.000
_cell.length_c   1.000
_cell.angle_alpha   90.00
_cell.angle_beta   90.00
_cell.angle_gamma   90.00
#
_symmetry.space_group_name_H-M   'P 1'
#
loop_
_entity.id
_entity.type
_entity.pdbx_description
1 polymer ?
#
loop_
_entity_poly.entity_id
_entity_poly.type
_entity_poly.pdbx_seq_one_letter_code
_entity_poly.pdbx_strand_id
1 'polypeptide(L)'
;MEEIKDAYGTVNLRPYQKSAIDFIIKTLGKGQDAILQAPTGSGKTLMMLISGIIYAKNNEKRVLYLTRTNSQQKNIRKEILNIQKFFGIKAVIMQGRTNMCPMYMEMEKDRDFTPESLSRMCSSLKRKKVEHIDGGCPYFNDEIKNPQNVNFILDNAPSPEDLFIDFTKRGICPYESVKYAMKDAELVVMPYAYFISPDMASTVMYNWRVSREDIVILIDEAHNLPDIARNVFSMQITWNSIGLCEKEAVEYGDPEILSGIRISDFMEIIRMSMIDLAENLNESTVEKRVNFRDIYDFISLFSRRKSKPFISLVMISSILKEGKRTIVLCVNFVKMF
;
A
#
# COMPACT_ATOMS: atom_id res chain seq x y z
N MET A 1 0.07 -12.40 -33.15
CA MET A 1 -0.92 -13.34 -32.56
C MET A 1 -0.49 -14.81 -32.62
N GLU A 2 0.08 -15.27 -33.74
CA GLU A 2 0.61 -16.65 -33.87
C GLU A 2 1.78 -16.92 -32.91
N GLU A 3 2.76 -16.02 -32.81
CA GLU A 3 3.94 -16.15 -31.94
C GLU A 3 3.56 -16.33 -30.45
N ILE A 4 2.47 -15.71 -30.00
CA ILE A 4 2.02 -15.83 -28.60
C ILE A 4 1.32 -17.17 -28.36
N LYS A 5 0.59 -17.68 -29.36
CA LYS A 5 0.03 -19.03 -29.33
C LYS A 5 1.11 -20.11 -29.34
N ASP A 6 2.20 -19.88 -30.07
CA ASP A 6 3.34 -20.79 -30.10
C ASP A 6 4.10 -20.79 -28.77
N ALA A 7 4.30 -19.62 -28.13
CA ALA A 7 4.86 -19.53 -26.79
C ALA A 7 4.00 -20.24 -25.75
N TYR A 8 2.67 -20.14 -25.85
CA TYR A 8 1.70 -20.86 -25.02
C TYR A 8 1.80 -22.39 -25.22
N GLY A 9 2.06 -22.84 -26.44
CA GLY A 9 2.28 -24.25 -26.77
C GLY A 9 3.57 -24.84 -26.19
N THR A 10 4.58 -24.02 -25.92
CA THR A 10 5.88 -24.45 -25.36
C THR A 10 5.88 -24.58 -23.85
N VAL A 11 4.93 -23.94 -23.13
CA VAL A 11 4.77 -24.11 -21.69
C VAL A 11 4.10 -25.46 -21.40
N ASN A 12 4.76 -26.31 -20.62
CA ASN A 12 4.22 -27.64 -20.29
C ASN A 12 3.03 -27.52 -19.32
N LEU A 13 1.84 -27.29 -19.88
CA LEU A 13 0.59 -27.10 -19.14
C LEU A 13 -0.23 -28.40 -19.08
N ARG A 14 -0.81 -28.66 -17.93
CA ARG A 14 -1.79 -29.74 -17.77
C ARG A 14 -3.09 -29.41 -18.54
N PRO A 15 -3.87 -30.41 -19.00
CA PRO A 15 -5.09 -30.15 -19.79
C PRO A 15 -6.07 -29.17 -19.14
N TYR A 16 -6.30 -29.30 -17.82
CA TYR A 16 -7.19 -28.41 -17.10
C TYR A 16 -6.66 -26.96 -16.99
N GLN A 17 -5.32 -26.78 -16.98
CA GLN A 17 -4.71 -25.46 -16.95
C GLN A 17 -4.95 -24.73 -18.29
N LYS A 18 -4.82 -25.44 -19.42
CA LYS A 18 -5.14 -24.89 -20.75
C LYS A 18 -6.60 -24.44 -20.82
N SER A 19 -7.53 -25.30 -20.37
CA SER A 19 -8.95 -24.96 -20.37
C SER A 19 -9.28 -23.75 -19.50
N ALA A 20 -8.63 -23.63 -18.34
CA ALA A 20 -8.80 -22.47 -17.45
C ALA A 20 -8.24 -21.17 -18.07
N ILE A 21 -7.07 -21.22 -18.69
CA ILE A 21 -6.47 -20.08 -19.36
C ILE A 21 -7.35 -19.62 -20.54
N ASP A 22 -7.83 -20.55 -21.38
CA ASP A 22 -8.74 -20.23 -22.49
C ASP A 22 -10.05 -19.63 -21.99
N PHE A 23 -10.60 -20.14 -20.88
CA PHE A 23 -11.79 -19.57 -20.25
C PHE A 23 -11.55 -18.13 -19.79
N ILE A 24 -10.44 -17.86 -19.08
CA ILE A 24 -10.10 -16.53 -18.59
C ILE A 24 -9.95 -15.56 -19.76
N ILE A 25 -9.15 -15.92 -20.79
CA ILE A 25 -8.92 -15.04 -21.94
C ILE A 25 -10.24 -14.73 -22.68
N LYS A 26 -11.10 -15.72 -22.88
CA LYS A 26 -12.40 -15.53 -23.51
C LYS A 26 -13.33 -14.64 -22.70
N THR A 27 -13.29 -14.78 -21.36
CA THR A 27 -14.11 -13.97 -20.44
C THR A 27 -13.65 -12.51 -20.46
N LEU A 28 -12.36 -12.27 -20.35
CA LEU A 28 -11.78 -10.93 -20.46
C LEU A 28 -12.04 -10.30 -21.84
N GLY A 29 -12.01 -11.09 -22.92
CA GLY A 29 -12.32 -10.64 -24.29
C GLY A 29 -13.77 -10.18 -24.47
N LYS A 30 -14.69 -10.58 -23.58
CA LYS A 30 -16.07 -10.10 -23.53
C LYS A 30 -16.25 -8.87 -22.63
N GLY A 31 -15.17 -8.32 -22.07
CA GLY A 31 -15.23 -7.23 -21.08
C GLY A 31 -15.81 -7.67 -19.73
N GLN A 32 -15.70 -8.93 -19.38
CA GLN A 32 -16.19 -9.50 -18.12
C GLN A 32 -15.05 -9.89 -17.20
N ASP A 33 -15.30 -9.89 -15.89
CA ASP A 33 -14.36 -10.37 -14.88
C ASP A 33 -14.38 -11.90 -14.80
N ALA A 34 -13.20 -12.50 -14.63
CA ALA A 34 -13.06 -13.94 -14.46
C ALA A 34 -12.70 -14.29 -13.00
N ILE A 35 -13.45 -15.18 -12.38
CA ILE A 35 -13.16 -15.71 -11.04
C ILE A 35 -12.78 -17.17 -11.20
N LEU A 36 -11.58 -17.52 -10.70
CA LEU A 36 -11.05 -18.86 -10.72
C LEU A 36 -10.89 -19.41 -9.29
N GLN A 37 -11.62 -20.46 -8.98
CA GLN A 37 -11.40 -21.25 -7.76
C GLN A 37 -10.73 -22.58 -8.11
N ALA A 38 -9.58 -22.85 -7.51
CA ALA A 38 -8.83 -24.07 -7.76
C ALA A 38 -8.07 -24.51 -6.50
N PRO A 39 -7.82 -25.83 -6.32
CA PRO A 39 -7.09 -26.35 -5.16
C PRO A 39 -5.66 -25.79 -5.06
N THR A 40 -5.09 -25.85 -3.87
CA THR A 40 -3.66 -25.55 -3.65
C THR A 40 -2.80 -26.50 -4.51
N GLY A 41 -1.74 -25.96 -5.11
CA GLY A 41 -0.84 -26.74 -5.98
C GLY A 41 -1.36 -26.99 -7.42
N SER A 42 -2.53 -26.46 -7.78
CA SER A 42 -3.06 -26.57 -9.15
C SER A 42 -2.33 -25.67 -10.17
N GLY A 43 -1.49 -24.74 -9.71
CA GLY A 43 -0.80 -23.75 -10.57
C GLY A 43 -1.64 -22.50 -10.86
N LYS A 44 -2.50 -22.08 -9.91
CA LYS A 44 -3.32 -20.84 -10.04
C LYS A 44 -2.51 -19.65 -10.53
N THR A 45 -1.38 -19.38 -9.87
CA THR A 45 -0.49 -18.27 -10.19
C THR A 45 -0.05 -18.28 -11.65
N LEU A 46 0.38 -19.47 -12.13
CA LEU A 46 0.80 -19.67 -13.52
C LEU A 46 -0.36 -19.42 -14.50
N MET A 47 -1.53 -19.99 -14.23
CA MET A 47 -2.72 -19.78 -15.08
C MET A 47 -3.13 -18.32 -15.16
N MET A 48 -3.14 -17.62 -14.02
CA MET A 48 -3.47 -16.19 -13.96
C MET A 48 -2.46 -15.35 -14.73
N LEU A 49 -1.16 -15.56 -14.51
CA LEU A 49 -0.10 -14.81 -15.18
C LEU A 49 -0.14 -15.03 -16.69
N ILE A 50 -0.21 -16.28 -17.17
CA ILE A 50 -0.26 -16.58 -18.61
C ILE A 50 -1.47 -15.93 -19.25
N SER A 51 -2.68 -16.13 -18.69
CA SER A 51 -3.90 -15.55 -19.27
C SER A 51 -3.88 -14.02 -19.27
N GLY A 52 -3.42 -13.41 -18.17
CA GLY A 52 -3.32 -11.96 -18.07
C GLY A 52 -2.31 -11.37 -19.07
N ILE A 53 -1.15 -12.00 -19.22
CA ILE A 53 -0.10 -11.54 -20.15
C ILE A 53 -0.52 -11.71 -21.61
N ILE A 54 -1.09 -12.86 -21.98
CA ILE A 54 -1.59 -13.08 -23.35
C ILE A 54 -2.69 -12.06 -23.69
N TYR A 55 -3.65 -11.88 -22.77
CA TYR A 55 -4.71 -10.91 -22.98
C TYR A 55 -4.16 -9.48 -23.09
N ALA A 56 -3.24 -9.10 -22.20
CA ALA A 56 -2.63 -7.78 -22.18
C ALA A 56 -1.85 -7.49 -23.48
N LYS A 57 -1.02 -8.42 -23.94
CA LYS A 57 -0.25 -8.27 -25.20
C LYS A 57 -1.16 -8.14 -26.41
N ASN A 58 -2.25 -8.90 -26.47
CA ASN A 58 -3.20 -8.83 -27.58
C ASN A 58 -4.02 -7.53 -27.62
N ASN A 59 -4.09 -6.80 -26.52
CA ASN A 59 -4.91 -5.59 -26.37
C ASN A 59 -4.08 -4.35 -25.98
N GLU A 60 -2.76 -4.39 -26.15
CA GLU A 60 -1.83 -3.29 -25.82
C GLU A 60 -1.96 -2.80 -24.37
N LYS A 61 -2.25 -3.72 -23.45
CA LYS A 61 -2.40 -3.45 -22.03
C LYS A 61 -1.19 -3.91 -21.23
N ARG A 62 -1.15 -3.54 -19.96
CA ARG A 62 -0.15 -3.98 -18.98
C ARG A 62 -0.81 -4.79 -17.86
N VAL A 63 -0.02 -5.58 -17.14
CA VAL A 63 -0.53 -6.49 -16.11
C VAL A 63 -0.15 -6.00 -14.73
N LEU A 64 -1.14 -5.81 -13.87
CA LEU A 64 -0.98 -5.55 -12.45
C LEU A 64 -1.31 -6.81 -11.66
N TYR A 65 -0.33 -7.39 -10.97
CA TYR A 65 -0.54 -8.54 -10.11
C TYR A 65 -0.53 -8.10 -8.64
N LEU A 66 -1.63 -8.31 -7.96
CA LEU A 66 -1.83 -7.91 -6.58
C LEU A 66 -1.68 -9.09 -5.63
N THR A 67 -0.87 -8.91 -4.57
CA THR A 67 -0.61 -9.91 -3.53
C THR A 67 -1.07 -9.42 -2.17
N ARG A 68 -1.40 -10.35 -1.27
CA ARG A 68 -1.71 -10.03 0.13
C ARG A 68 -0.45 -9.75 0.95
N THR A 69 0.58 -10.59 0.79
CA THR A 69 1.78 -10.59 1.63
C THR A 69 3.07 -10.56 0.81
N ASN A 70 4.14 -10.07 1.43
CA ASN A 70 5.46 -10.07 0.83
C ASN A 70 6.00 -11.49 0.58
N SER A 71 5.64 -12.48 1.40
CA SER A 71 6.04 -13.88 1.21
C SER A 71 5.46 -14.50 -0.07
N GLN A 72 4.24 -14.12 -0.46
CA GLN A 72 3.65 -14.55 -1.73
C GLN A 72 4.46 -14.06 -2.92
N GLN A 73 5.07 -12.87 -2.84
CA GLN A 73 5.89 -12.32 -3.91
C GLN A 73 7.12 -13.19 -4.23
N LYS A 74 7.69 -13.88 -3.25
CA LYS A 74 8.80 -14.82 -3.48
C LYS A 74 8.39 -16.03 -4.33
N ASN A 75 7.19 -16.55 -4.09
CA ASN A 75 6.65 -17.66 -4.86
C ASN A 75 6.31 -17.23 -6.29
N ILE A 76 5.72 -16.06 -6.46
CA ILE A 76 5.37 -15.51 -7.76
C ILE A 76 6.63 -15.24 -8.60
N ARG A 77 7.73 -14.80 -7.98
CA ARG A 77 8.97 -14.52 -8.70
C ARG A 77 9.47 -15.70 -9.54
N LYS A 78 9.36 -16.93 -9.01
CA LYS A 78 9.74 -18.13 -9.77
C LYS A 78 8.94 -18.27 -11.06
N GLU A 79 7.63 -18.05 -10.97
CA GLU A 79 6.74 -18.11 -12.13
C GLU A 79 7.03 -16.95 -13.11
N ILE A 80 7.31 -15.74 -12.60
CA ILE A 80 7.68 -14.59 -13.43
C ILE A 80 8.93 -14.88 -14.23
N LEU A 81 9.98 -15.41 -13.63
CA LEU A 81 11.23 -15.76 -14.30
C LEU A 81 11.01 -16.80 -15.40
N ASN A 82 10.13 -17.78 -15.18
CA ASN A 82 9.74 -18.73 -16.20
C ASN A 82 9.01 -18.05 -17.35
N ILE A 83 8.05 -17.20 -17.03
CA ILE A 83 7.25 -16.48 -18.02
C ILE A 83 8.07 -15.48 -18.82
N GLN A 84 9.03 -14.79 -18.20
CA GLN A 84 9.95 -13.90 -18.88
C GLN A 84 10.74 -14.61 -19.98
N LYS A 85 11.16 -15.86 -19.75
CA LYS A 85 11.86 -16.68 -20.76
C LYS A 85 11.00 -17.00 -21.98
N PHE A 86 9.68 -17.17 -21.78
CA PHE A 86 8.76 -17.54 -22.86
C PHE A 86 8.16 -16.34 -23.60
N PHE A 87 7.83 -15.28 -22.85
CA PHE A 87 7.10 -14.13 -23.40
C PHE A 87 7.95 -12.88 -23.58
N GLY A 88 9.21 -12.88 -23.12
CA GLY A 88 10.10 -11.73 -23.23
C GLY A 88 9.60 -10.47 -22.52
N ILE A 89 8.80 -10.62 -21.45
CA ILE A 89 8.19 -9.48 -20.76
C ILE A 89 9.14 -8.83 -19.75
N LYS A 90 8.97 -7.54 -19.57
CA LYS A 90 9.64 -6.76 -18.52
C LYS A 90 8.79 -6.71 -17.26
N ALA A 91 9.36 -7.09 -16.13
CA ALA A 91 8.61 -7.17 -14.88
C ALA A 91 9.31 -6.47 -13.71
N VAL A 92 8.52 -5.95 -12.77
CA VAL A 92 9.02 -5.42 -11.50
C VAL A 92 8.22 -5.98 -10.32
N ILE A 93 8.90 -6.19 -9.20
CA ILE A 93 8.29 -6.58 -7.92
C ILE A 93 8.53 -5.46 -6.92
N MET A 94 7.47 -4.86 -6.41
CA MET A 94 7.54 -3.70 -5.51
C MET A 94 7.00 -4.02 -4.13
N GLN A 95 7.69 -3.54 -3.11
CA GLN A 95 7.24 -3.53 -1.71
C GLN A 95 7.21 -2.11 -1.15
N GLY A 96 6.67 -1.98 0.08
CA GLY A 96 6.63 -0.70 0.80
C GLY A 96 8.03 -0.17 1.16
N ARG A 97 8.11 1.13 1.39
CA ARG A 97 9.35 1.78 1.86
C ARG A 97 9.89 1.16 3.13
N THR A 98 9.05 0.73 4.05
CA THR A 98 9.47 0.04 5.28
C THR A 98 10.34 -1.21 5.03
N ASN A 99 10.19 -1.84 3.86
CA ASN A 99 10.97 -3.02 3.48
C ASN A 99 12.12 -2.70 2.51
N MET A 100 12.10 -1.52 1.89
CA MET A 100 13.01 -1.18 0.79
C MET A 100 13.80 0.12 1.03
N CYS A 101 13.73 0.72 2.20
CA CYS A 101 14.45 1.96 2.50
C CYS A 101 15.68 1.68 3.39
N PRO A 102 16.92 1.84 2.87
CA PRO A 102 18.12 1.64 3.68
C PRO A 102 18.19 2.59 4.88
N MET A 103 17.87 3.86 4.69
CA MET A 103 17.82 4.85 5.77
C MET A 103 16.90 4.44 6.93
N TYR A 104 15.75 3.84 6.62
CA TYR A 104 14.82 3.37 7.64
C TYR A 104 15.38 2.17 8.42
N MET A 105 16.07 1.26 7.73
CA MET A 105 16.68 0.08 8.38
C MET A 105 17.89 0.43 9.24
N GLU A 106 18.59 1.53 8.94
CA GLU A 106 19.72 2.05 9.72
C GLU A 106 19.27 2.86 10.96
N MET A 107 18.03 3.36 10.95
CA MET A 107 17.49 4.07 12.10
C MET A 107 17.23 3.11 13.25
N GLU A 108 17.63 3.50 14.47
CA GLU A 108 17.34 2.73 15.68
C GLU A 108 15.82 2.43 15.75
N LYS A 109 15.50 1.17 16.10
CA LYS A 109 14.14 0.62 16.13
C LYS A 109 13.18 1.31 17.13
N ASP A 110 13.65 2.27 17.90
CA ASP A 110 12.88 3.00 18.91
C ASP A 110 11.96 4.11 18.34
N ARG A 111 11.97 4.33 17.03
CA ARG A 111 11.06 5.28 16.41
C ARG A 111 9.96 4.52 15.66
N ASP A 112 8.75 4.54 16.22
CA ASP A 112 7.54 4.04 15.56
C ASP A 112 7.18 4.92 14.35
N PHE A 113 7.87 4.69 13.22
CA PHE A 113 7.52 5.35 11.98
C PHE A 113 6.27 4.72 11.37
N THR A 114 5.25 5.54 11.17
CA THR A 114 4.15 5.14 10.29
C THR A 114 4.60 5.19 8.82
N PRO A 115 3.96 4.44 7.91
CA PRO A 115 4.26 4.52 6.47
C PRO A 115 4.17 5.96 5.93
N GLU A 116 3.26 6.77 6.45
CA GLU A 116 3.06 8.17 6.08
C GLU A 116 4.22 9.05 6.56
N SER A 117 4.65 8.91 7.82
CA SER A 117 5.79 9.67 8.37
C SER A 117 7.08 9.33 7.63
N LEU A 118 7.30 8.05 7.32
CA LEU A 118 8.43 7.60 6.50
C LEU A 118 8.38 8.19 5.08
N SER A 119 7.19 8.29 4.49
CA SER A 119 7.02 8.90 3.18
C SER A 119 7.34 10.41 3.18
N ARG A 120 6.91 11.15 4.22
CA ARG A 120 7.23 12.58 4.40
C ARG A 120 8.73 12.79 4.60
N MET A 121 9.34 12.01 5.49
CA MET A 121 10.79 12.03 5.72
C MET A 121 11.57 11.77 4.41
N CYS A 122 11.23 10.73 3.68
CA CYS A 122 11.85 10.40 2.40
C CYS A 122 11.73 11.56 1.41
N SER A 123 10.55 12.19 1.30
CA SER A 123 10.32 13.33 0.42
C SER A 123 11.17 14.54 0.80
N SER A 124 11.29 14.83 2.09
CA SER A 124 12.15 15.91 2.61
C SER A 124 13.62 15.65 2.30
N LEU A 125 14.12 14.42 2.59
CA LEU A 125 15.53 14.07 2.34
C LEU A 125 15.88 14.07 0.85
N LYS A 126 14.97 13.66 -0.03
CA LYS A 126 15.15 13.74 -1.47
C LYS A 126 15.21 15.18 -1.95
N ARG A 127 14.33 16.05 -1.44
CA ARG A 127 14.36 17.48 -1.77
C ARG A 127 15.69 18.11 -1.38
N LYS A 128 16.17 17.89 -0.14
CA LYS A 128 17.48 18.37 0.30
C LYS A 128 18.61 17.91 -0.64
N LYS A 129 18.55 16.63 -1.09
CA LYS A 129 19.55 16.09 -2.02
C LYS A 129 19.55 16.80 -3.37
N VAL A 130 18.34 17.06 -3.92
CA VAL A 130 18.17 17.77 -5.21
C VAL A 130 18.60 19.24 -5.12
N GLU A 131 18.31 19.88 -3.99
CA GLU A 131 18.68 21.28 -3.71
C GLU A 131 20.13 21.45 -3.22
N HIS A 132 20.91 20.36 -3.17
CA HIS A 132 22.30 20.33 -2.67
C HIS A 132 22.44 20.86 -1.23
N ILE A 133 21.43 20.66 -0.40
CA ILE A 133 21.41 20.99 1.02
C ILE A 133 21.99 19.80 1.80
N ASP A 134 22.81 20.06 2.83
CA ASP A 134 23.37 19.03 3.71
C ASP A 134 22.29 18.19 4.38
N GLY A 135 22.60 16.90 4.62
CA GLY A 135 21.67 15.96 5.23
C GLY A 135 20.60 15.42 4.27
N GLY A 136 20.84 15.49 2.96
CA GLY A 136 20.03 14.79 1.95
C GLY A 136 20.21 13.28 1.98
N CYS A 137 19.29 12.51 1.37
CA CYS A 137 19.37 11.05 1.31
C CYS A 137 20.62 10.60 0.53
N PRO A 138 21.55 9.81 1.14
CA PRO A 138 22.76 9.35 0.48
C PRO A 138 22.48 8.35 -0.64
N TYR A 139 21.39 7.59 -0.53
CA TYR A 139 20.99 6.56 -1.49
C TYR A 139 20.21 7.13 -2.71
N PHE A 140 19.77 8.38 -2.65
CA PHE A 140 19.06 9.03 -3.76
C PHE A 140 20.04 9.74 -4.69
N ASN A 141 20.44 9.08 -5.78
CA ASN A 141 21.43 9.55 -6.74
C ASN A 141 21.07 9.13 -8.18
N ASP A 142 21.89 9.51 -9.15
CA ASP A 142 21.63 9.28 -10.57
C ASP A 142 21.71 7.80 -11.00
N GLU A 143 22.37 6.95 -10.20
CA GLU A 143 22.42 5.50 -10.43
C GLU A 143 21.03 4.84 -10.43
N ILE A 144 20.04 5.47 -9.81
CA ILE A 144 18.62 5.06 -9.87
C ILE A 144 18.13 5.01 -11.33
N LYS A 145 18.62 5.94 -12.16
CA LYS A 145 18.19 6.09 -13.57
C LYS A 145 19.17 5.45 -14.54
N ASN A 146 20.27 4.89 -14.06
CA ASN A 146 21.27 4.24 -14.89
C ASN A 146 20.61 3.09 -15.68
N PRO A 147 20.72 3.08 -17.04
CA PRO A 147 20.08 2.05 -17.88
C PRO A 147 20.45 0.63 -17.51
N GLN A 148 21.68 0.38 -17.04
CA GLN A 148 22.12 -0.96 -16.62
C GLN A 148 21.34 -1.43 -15.41
N ASN A 149 21.12 -0.56 -14.40
CA ASN A 149 20.33 -0.88 -13.21
C ASN A 149 18.86 -1.05 -13.54
N VAL A 150 18.31 -0.21 -14.42
CA VAL A 150 16.93 -0.30 -14.87
C VAL A 150 16.69 -1.61 -15.63
N ASN A 151 17.54 -1.94 -16.59
CA ASN A 151 17.43 -3.19 -17.36
C ASN A 151 17.62 -4.41 -16.44
N PHE A 152 18.58 -4.38 -15.52
CA PHE A 152 18.74 -5.44 -14.54
C PHE A 152 17.44 -5.72 -13.75
N ILE A 153 16.75 -4.67 -13.29
CA ILE A 153 15.47 -4.81 -12.56
C ILE A 153 14.41 -5.41 -13.48
N LEU A 154 14.26 -4.88 -14.70
CA LEU A 154 13.20 -5.27 -15.63
C LEU A 154 13.36 -6.70 -16.16
N ASP A 155 14.57 -7.09 -16.49
CA ASP A 155 14.86 -8.37 -17.15
C ASP A 155 14.97 -9.54 -16.15
N ASN A 156 15.31 -9.26 -14.89
CA ASN A 156 15.53 -10.29 -13.86
C ASN A 156 14.47 -10.29 -12.75
N ALA A 157 13.59 -9.30 -12.70
CA ALA A 157 12.58 -9.14 -11.64
C ALA A 157 13.12 -9.58 -10.26
N PRO A 158 14.22 -8.98 -9.76
CA PRO A 158 14.84 -9.40 -8.51
C PRO A 158 13.83 -9.33 -7.36
N SER A 159 13.98 -10.23 -6.38
CA SER A 159 13.18 -10.09 -5.16
C SER A 159 13.49 -8.76 -4.48
N PRO A 160 12.52 -8.12 -3.81
CA PRO A 160 12.77 -6.89 -3.07
C PRO A 160 13.92 -7.00 -2.07
N GLU A 161 14.08 -8.18 -1.45
CA GLU A 161 15.15 -8.47 -0.50
C GLU A 161 16.52 -8.55 -1.18
N ASP A 162 16.64 -9.27 -2.32
CA ASP A 162 17.88 -9.37 -3.07
C ASP A 162 18.31 -8.00 -3.60
N LEU A 163 17.33 -7.25 -4.14
CA LEU A 163 17.56 -5.91 -4.65
C LEU A 163 17.98 -4.94 -3.53
N PHE A 164 17.34 -5.05 -2.36
CA PHE A 164 17.69 -4.26 -1.17
C PHE A 164 19.17 -4.49 -0.78
N ILE A 165 19.59 -5.74 -0.69
CA ILE A 165 20.97 -6.08 -0.30
C ILE A 165 21.97 -5.55 -1.33
N ASP A 166 21.75 -5.79 -2.61
CA ASP A 166 22.68 -5.38 -3.66
C ASP A 166 22.76 -3.86 -3.79
N PHE A 167 21.61 -3.18 -3.92
CA PHE A 167 21.60 -1.75 -4.16
C PHE A 167 22.04 -0.94 -2.95
N THR A 168 21.71 -1.38 -1.72
CA THR A 168 22.19 -0.74 -0.50
C THR A 168 23.73 -0.77 -0.42
N LYS A 169 24.36 -1.92 -0.72
CA LYS A 169 25.84 -2.02 -0.79
C LYS A 169 26.47 -1.09 -1.81
N ARG A 170 25.75 -0.81 -2.89
CA ARG A 170 26.18 0.09 -3.97
C ARG A 170 25.79 1.56 -3.72
N GLY A 171 25.17 1.87 -2.59
CA GLY A 171 24.72 3.21 -2.25
C GLY A 171 23.54 3.71 -3.10
N ILE A 172 22.69 2.81 -3.62
CA ILE A 172 21.57 3.13 -4.50
C ILE A 172 20.26 2.87 -3.75
N CYS A 173 19.24 3.72 -3.92
CA CYS A 173 17.93 3.51 -3.31
C CYS A 173 17.13 2.41 -4.03
N PRO A 174 16.88 1.24 -3.42
CA PRO A 174 16.16 0.15 -4.08
C PRO A 174 14.71 0.54 -4.42
N TYR A 175 14.02 1.22 -3.49
CA TYR A 175 12.63 1.63 -3.68
C TYR A 175 12.44 2.59 -4.87
N GLU A 176 13.26 3.64 -4.95
CA GLU A 176 13.15 4.62 -6.04
C GLU A 176 13.63 4.01 -7.37
N SER A 177 14.56 3.04 -7.35
CA SER A 177 15.00 2.33 -8.56
C SER A 177 13.89 1.47 -9.15
N VAL A 178 13.18 0.66 -8.33
CA VAL A 178 12.00 -0.09 -8.78
C VAL A 178 10.90 0.85 -9.29
N LYS A 179 10.65 1.92 -8.55
CA LYS A 179 9.67 2.94 -8.94
C LYS A 179 10.01 3.59 -10.28
N TYR A 180 11.29 3.84 -10.54
CA TYR A 180 11.74 4.40 -11.83
C TYR A 180 11.66 3.37 -12.96
N ALA A 181 12.06 2.13 -12.73
CA ALA A 181 11.97 1.04 -13.70
C ALA A 181 10.53 0.70 -14.09
N MET A 182 9.58 0.93 -13.17
CA MET A 182 8.15 0.62 -13.38
C MET A 182 7.58 1.22 -14.66
N LYS A 183 8.04 2.41 -15.09
CA LYS A 183 7.55 3.09 -16.31
C LYS A 183 7.64 2.21 -17.56
N ASP A 184 8.63 1.32 -17.63
CA ASP A 184 8.92 0.46 -18.75
C ASP A 184 8.50 -1.00 -18.53
N ALA A 185 7.87 -1.30 -17.38
CA ALA A 185 7.42 -2.65 -17.03
C ALA A 185 6.08 -3.00 -17.69
N GLU A 186 5.96 -4.21 -18.22
CA GLU A 186 4.73 -4.80 -18.74
C GLU A 186 3.94 -5.52 -17.63
N LEU A 187 4.65 -6.03 -16.61
CA LEU A 187 4.09 -6.67 -15.43
C LEU A 187 4.61 -5.98 -14.16
N VAL A 188 3.69 -5.54 -13.32
CA VAL A 188 4.00 -4.98 -12.01
C VAL A 188 3.35 -5.86 -10.94
N VAL A 189 4.14 -6.31 -9.97
CA VAL A 189 3.68 -7.06 -8.79
C VAL A 189 3.80 -6.18 -7.57
N MET A 190 2.72 -6.03 -6.81
CA MET A 190 2.70 -5.22 -5.59
C MET A 190 1.63 -5.67 -4.60
N PRO A 191 1.72 -5.25 -3.31
CA PRO A 191 0.67 -5.50 -2.33
C PRO A 191 -0.65 -4.79 -2.67
N TYR A 192 -1.78 -5.40 -2.29
CA TYR A 192 -3.13 -4.85 -2.48
C TYR A 192 -3.29 -3.38 -2.08
N ALA A 193 -2.69 -3.00 -0.94
CA ALA A 193 -2.82 -1.66 -0.39
C ALA A 193 -2.43 -0.55 -1.38
N TYR A 194 -1.47 -0.84 -2.27
CA TYR A 194 -1.02 0.11 -3.28
C TYR A 194 -2.06 0.46 -4.33
N PHE A 195 -3.00 -0.44 -4.57
CA PHE A 195 -4.04 -0.23 -5.58
C PHE A 195 -5.41 0.09 -4.98
N ILE A 196 -5.70 -0.43 -3.77
CA ILE A 196 -6.97 -0.16 -3.09
C ILE A 196 -7.02 1.27 -2.55
N SER A 197 -5.88 1.80 -2.05
CA SER A 197 -5.80 3.19 -1.61
C SER A 197 -5.82 4.13 -2.83
N PRO A 198 -6.80 5.06 -2.95
CA PRO A 198 -6.91 5.95 -4.11
C PRO A 198 -5.67 6.79 -4.36
N ASP A 199 -5.05 7.31 -3.29
CA ASP A 199 -3.86 8.16 -3.36
C ASP A 199 -2.64 7.36 -3.83
N MET A 200 -2.48 6.12 -3.30
CA MET A 200 -1.40 5.23 -3.72
C MET A 200 -1.62 4.75 -5.15
N ALA A 201 -2.84 4.37 -5.52
CA ALA A 201 -3.18 3.94 -6.87
C ALA A 201 -2.88 5.02 -7.91
N SER A 202 -3.26 6.26 -7.63
CA SER A 202 -2.95 7.41 -8.50
C SER A 202 -1.44 7.60 -8.66
N THR A 203 -0.68 7.47 -7.58
CA THR A 203 0.78 7.55 -7.60
C THR A 203 1.41 6.42 -8.41
N VAL A 204 0.89 5.18 -8.27
CA VAL A 204 1.36 4.02 -9.04
C VAL A 204 1.11 4.23 -10.52
N MET A 205 -0.12 4.57 -10.91
CA MET A 205 -0.49 4.80 -12.31
C MET A 205 0.35 5.92 -12.95
N TYR A 206 0.57 7.02 -12.23
CA TYR A 206 1.44 8.11 -12.69
C TYR A 206 2.89 7.64 -12.96
N ASN A 207 3.49 6.89 -12.02
CA ASN A 207 4.87 6.41 -12.19
C ASN A 207 4.97 5.33 -13.26
N TRP A 208 3.94 4.50 -13.42
CA TRP A 208 3.87 3.46 -14.44
C TRP A 208 3.47 4.00 -15.82
N ARG A 209 2.98 5.25 -15.89
CA ARG A 209 2.51 5.90 -17.12
C ARG A 209 1.37 5.12 -17.79
N VAL A 210 0.39 4.72 -17.01
CA VAL A 210 -0.80 4.00 -17.47
C VAL A 210 -2.07 4.66 -16.96
N SER A 211 -3.16 4.49 -17.69
CA SER A 211 -4.53 4.79 -17.23
C SER A 211 -5.18 3.50 -16.68
N ARG A 212 -6.37 3.61 -16.12
CA ARG A 212 -7.10 2.43 -15.60
C ARG A 212 -7.49 1.46 -16.70
N GLU A 213 -7.76 1.99 -17.87
CA GLU A 213 -8.17 1.24 -19.06
C GLU A 213 -7.03 0.44 -19.67
N ASP A 214 -5.77 0.83 -19.37
CA ASP A 214 -4.57 0.18 -19.90
C ASP A 214 -4.09 -1.02 -19.06
N ILE A 215 -4.81 -1.36 -17.97
CA ILE A 215 -4.36 -2.40 -17.04
C ILE A 215 -5.30 -3.60 -17.01
N VAL A 216 -4.70 -4.78 -16.95
CA VAL A 216 -5.35 -6.03 -16.54
C VAL A 216 -4.95 -6.32 -15.11
N ILE A 217 -5.92 -6.42 -14.21
CA ILE A 217 -5.66 -6.63 -12.79
C ILE A 217 -5.82 -8.12 -12.47
N LEU A 218 -4.77 -8.70 -11.91
CA LEU A 218 -4.76 -10.07 -11.40
C LEU A 218 -4.74 -10.03 -9.87
N ILE A 219 -5.74 -10.59 -9.23
CA ILE A 219 -5.89 -10.54 -7.77
C ILE A 219 -5.72 -11.96 -7.22
N ASP A 220 -4.59 -12.22 -6.56
CA ASP A 220 -4.34 -13.50 -5.90
C ASP A 220 -5.04 -13.55 -4.53
N GLU A 221 -5.66 -14.68 -4.19
CA GLU A 221 -6.39 -14.87 -2.94
C GLU A 221 -7.45 -13.76 -2.71
N ALA A 222 -8.27 -13.48 -3.73
CA ALA A 222 -9.24 -12.37 -3.78
C ALA A 222 -10.25 -12.36 -2.60
N HIS A 223 -10.43 -13.49 -1.91
CA HIS A 223 -11.28 -13.58 -0.72
C HIS A 223 -10.82 -12.65 0.43
N ASN A 224 -9.55 -12.22 0.43
CA ASN A 224 -9.01 -11.28 1.42
C ASN A 224 -9.30 -9.80 1.07
N LEU A 225 -9.75 -9.53 -0.15
CA LEU A 225 -9.96 -8.16 -0.64
C LEU A 225 -10.92 -7.34 0.23
N PRO A 226 -12.07 -7.88 0.70
CA PRO A 226 -13.00 -7.13 1.54
C PRO A 226 -12.38 -6.65 2.85
N ASP A 227 -11.58 -7.50 3.51
CA ASP A 227 -10.94 -7.14 4.79
C ASP A 227 -9.84 -6.11 4.58
N ILE A 228 -9.05 -6.24 3.54
CA ILE A 228 -8.01 -5.27 3.21
C ILE A 228 -8.63 -3.92 2.81
N ALA A 229 -9.70 -3.93 2.00
CA ALA A 229 -10.42 -2.73 1.65
C ALA A 229 -10.99 -2.04 2.90
N ARG A 230 -11.60 -2.80 3.81
CA ARG A 230 -12.09 -2.27 5.09
C ARG A 230 -10.96 -1.61 5.87
N ASN A 231 -9.82 -2.26 5.99
CA ASN A 231 -8.66 -1.71 6.71
C ASN A 231 -8.10 -0.44 6.05
N VAL A 232 -7.97 -0.42 4.72
CA VAL A 232 -7.47 0.75 3.98
C VAL A 232 -8.42 1.95 4.09
N PHE A 233 -9.73 1.71 4.10
CA PHE A 233 -10.75 2.77 4.24
C PHE A 233 -11.16 3.04 5.69
N SER A 234 -10.54 2.38 6.67
CA SER A 234 -10.75 2.63 8.09
C SER A 234 -9.62 3.47 8.65
N MET A 235 -9.96 4.38 9.55
CA MET A 235 -8.99 5.13 10.34
C MET A 235 -8.96 4.52 11.74
N GLN A 236 -7.77 4.21 12.23
CA GLN A 236 -7.57 3.77 13.62
C GLN A 236 -6.92 4.88 14.42
N ILE A 237 -7.53 5.22 15.54
CA ILE A 237 -6.94 6.08 16.54
C ILE A 237 -6.57 5.19 17.73
N THR A 238 -5.28 5.11 18.03
CA THR A 238 -4.75 4.33 19.15
C THR A 238 -4.22 5.24 20.24
N TRP A 239 -4.08 4.73 21.46
CA TRP A 239 -3.45 5.46 22.55
C TRP A 239 -2.05 5.96 22.19
N ASN A 240 -1.26 5.12 21.53
CA ASN A 240 0.07 5.49 21.06
C ASN A 240 0.04 6.60 20.01
N SER A 241 -0.90 6.56 19.05
CA SER A 241 -0.99 7.59 18.02
C SER A 241 -1.38 8.96 18.60
N ILE A 242 -2.19 8.98 19.66
CA ILE A 242 -2.51 10.21 20.41
C ILE A 242 -1.25 10.75 21.07
N GLY A 243 -0.50 9.91 21.80
CA GLY A 243 0.73 10.32 22.47
C GLY A 243 1.83 10.81 21.53
N LEU A 244 1.96 10.20 20.34
CA LEU A 244 2.86 10.68 19.29
C LEU A 244 2.43 12.05 18.74
N CYS A 245 1.15 12.22 18.46
CA CYS A 245 0.61 13.49 17.97
C CYS A 245 0.81 14.62 19.00
N GLU A 246 0.66 14.34 20.28
CA GLU A 246 0.93 15.33 21.35
C GLU A 246 2.42 15.73 21.40
N LYS A 247 3.34 14.76 21.26
CA LYS A 247 4.78 15.06 21.23
C LYS A 247 5.14 15.91 20.01
N GLU A 248 4.65 15.53 18.83
CA GLU A 248 4.85 16.31 17.61
C GLU A 248 4.25 17.72 17.74
N ALA A 249 3.05 17.85 18.32
CA ALA A 249 2.41 19.14 18.54
C ALA A 249 3.30 20.07 19.36
N VAL A 250 3.89 19.57 20.46
CA VAL A 250 4.82 20.36 21.29
C VAL A 250 6.06 20.78 20.49
N GLU A 251 6.65 19.88 19.71
CA GLU A 251 7.82 20.18 18.87
C GLU A 251 7.54 21.29 17.84
N TYR A 252 6.32 21.37 17.32
CA TYR A 252 5.89 22.37 16.33
C TYR A 252 5.15 23.59 16.94
N GLY A 253 5.26 23.79 18.25
CA GLY A 253 4.67 24.95 18.94
C GLY A 253 3.16 24.85 19.16
N ASP A 254 2.61 23.65 19.09
CA ASP A 254 1.21 23.30 19.39
C ASP A 254 0.20 24.22 18.64
N PRO A 255 0.18 24.17 17.29
CA PRO A 255 -0.63 25.07 16.49
C PRO A 255 -2.13 24.89 16.72
N GLU A 256 -2.91 25.96 16.53
CA GLU A 256 -4.37 25.90 16.53
C GLU A 256 -4.89 25.16 15.28
N ILE A 257 -5.77 24.17 15.52
CA ILE A 257 -6.50 23.48 14.43
C ILE A 257 -7.77 24.24 14.10
N LEU A 258 -8.40 24.81 15.14
CA LEU A 258 -9.63 25.57 15.10
C LEU A 258 -9.50 26.75 16.07
N SER A 259 -10.27 27.82 15.84
CA SER A 259 -10.24 29.01 16.71
C SER A 259 -10.36 28.62 18.20
N GLY A 260 -9.28 28.85 18.95
CA GLY A 260 -9.19 28.55 20.38
C GLY A 260 -8.98 27.08 20.76
N ILE A 261 -8.73 26.17 19.77
CA ILE A 261 -8.46 24.75 20.02
C ILE A 261 -7.12 24.40 19.39
N ARG A 262 -6.17 24.03 20.23
CA ARG A 262 -4.85 23.53 19.81
C ARG A 262 -4.86 22.04 19.54
N ILE A 263 -3.83 21.51 18.90
CA ILE A 263 -3.67 20.07 18.66
C ILE A 263 -3.71 19.30 19.97
N SER A 264 -3.00 19.76 21.01
CA SER A 264 -2.97 19.14 22.34
C SER A 264 -4.35 19.09 22.98
N ASP A 265 -5.13 20.17 22.91
CA ASP A 265 -6.52 20.23 23.43
C ASP A 265 -7.39 19.17 22.72
N PHE A 266 -7.24 19.04 21.40
CA PHE A 266 -8.03 18.09 20.61
C PHE A 266 -7.63 16.64 20.92
N MET A 267 -6.35 16.36 21.11
CA MET A 267 -5.87 15.03 21.49
C MET A 267 -6.35 14.66 22.92
N GLU A 268 -6.36 15.61 23.85
CA GLU A 268 -6.92 15.41 25.19
C GLU A 268 -8.41 15.06 25.13
N ILE A 269 -9.20 15.75 24.31
CA ILE A 269 -10.61 15.47 24.08
C ILE A 269 -10.81 14.04 23.58
N ILE A 270 -10.05 13.61 22.56
CA ILE A 270 -10.12 12.25 22.02
C ILE A 270 -9.75 11.22 23.09
N ARG A 271 -8.69 11.47 23.85
CA ARG A 271 -8.23 10.59 24.94
C ARG A 271 -9.31 10.38 25.99
N MET A 272 -9.93 11.46 26.46
CA MET A 272 -11.00 11.39 27.45
C MET A 272 -12.24 10.69 26.89
N SER A 273 -12.56 10.91 25.62
CA SER A 273 -13.65 10.18 24.97
C SER A 273 -13.39 8.68 24.90
N MET A 274 -12.14 8.27 24.65
CA MET A 274 -11.76 6.85 24.65
C MET A 274 -11.87 6.23 26.04
N ILE A 275 -11.51 6.96 27.12
CA ILE A 275 -11.64 6.50 28.52
C ILE A 275 -13.10 6.28 28.83
N ASP A 276 -13.97 7.27 28.61
CA ASP A 276 -15.41 7.19 28.89
C ASP A 276 -16.09 6.04 28.16
N LEU A 277 -15.74 5.85 26.88
CA LEU A 277 -16.25 4.74 26.07
C LEU A 277 -15.76 3.39 26.61
N ALA A 278 -14.54 3.35 27.15
CA ALA A 278 -13.93 2.15 27.71
C ALA A 278 -14.53 1.75 29.06
N GLU A 279 -14.88 2.69 29.92
CA GLU A 279 -15.55 2.43 31.20
C GLU A 279 -16.90 1.70 31.03
N ASN A 280 -17.52 1.83 29.87
CA ASN A 280 -18.74 1.14 29.49
C ASN A 280 -18.53 -0.26 28.87
N LEU A 281 -17.27 -0.75 28.76
CA LEU A 281 -16.96 -2.09 28.32
C LEU A 281 -16.90 -3.06 29.48
N ASN A 282 -17.71 -4.12 29.44
CA ASN A 282 -17.68 -5.19 30.44
C ASN A 282 -16.54 -6.16 30.11
N GLU A 283 -16.01 -6.90 31.10
CA GLU A 283 -14.91 -7.90 30.92
C GLU A 283 -15.18 -8.95 29.83
N SER A 284 -16.44 -9.17 29.47
CA SER A 284 -16.87 -10.09 28.42
C SER A 284 -16.96 -9.48 27.01
N THR A 285 -16.81 -8.17 26.87
CA THR A 285 -17.00 -7.45 25.60
C THR A 285 -15.65 -6.93 25.11
N VAL A 286 -15.04 -7.64 24.14
CA VAL A 286 -13.74 -7.27 23.56
C VAL A 286 -13.88 -6.07 22.61
N GLU A 287 -15.04 -5.92 21.98
CA GLU A 287 -15.35 -4.83 21.03
C GLU A 287 -16.76 -4.31 21.23
N LYS A 288 -16.93 -2.99 21.18
CA LYS A 288 -18.23 -2.33 21.19
C LYS A 288 -18.36 -1.40 19.99
N ARG A 289 -19.47 -1.52 19.28
CA ARG A 289 -19.82 -0.58 18.22
C ARG A 289 -20.31 0.73 18.87
N VAL A 290 -19.64 1.85 18.57
CA VAL A 290 -19.99 3.18 19.05
C VAL A 290 -20.60 3.97 17.89
N ASN A 291 -21.71 4.65 18.14
CA ASN A 291 -22.30 5.54 17.15
C ASN A 291 -21.54 6.87 17.12
N PHE A 292 -21.43 7.45 15.95
CA PHE A 292 -20.83 8.79 15.78
C PHE A 292 -21.48 9.85 16.70
N ARG A 293 -22.77 9.71 16.96
CA ARG A 293 -23.53 10.60 17.83
C ARG A 293 -23.03 10.59 19.26
N ASP A 294 -22.69 9.41 19.79
CA ASP A 294 -22.17 9.25 21.16
C ASP A 294 -20.82 9.96 21.33
N ILE A 295 -19.94 9.83 20.33
CA ILE A 295 -18.64 10.52 20.28
C ILE A 295 -18.84 12.02 20.18
N TYR A 296 -19.78 12.48 19.37
CA TYR A 296 -20.08 13.90 19.19
C TYR A 296 -20.63 14.53 20.49
N ASP A 297 -21.57 13.87 21.13
CA ASP A 297 -22.18 14.36 22.38
C ASP A 297 -21.13 14.47 23.48
N PHE A 298 -20.22 13.52 23.58
CA PHE A 298 -19.10 13.57 24.50
C PHE A 298 -18.14 14.73 24.19
N ILE A 299 -17.71 14.91 22.96
CA ILE A 299 -16.83 16.02 22.54
C ILE A 299 -17.50 17.36 22.85
N SER A 300 -18.80 17.49 22.61
CA SER A 300 -19.58 18.70 22.89
C SER A 300 -19.65 19.01 24.39
N LEU A 301 -19.90 17.99 25.22
CA LEU A 301 -19.94 18.13 26.68
C LEU A 301 -18.59 18.52 27.27
N PHE A 302 -17.52 17.89 26.78
CA PHE A 302 -16.16 18.15 27.26
C PHE A 302 -15.69 19.57 26.85
N SER A 303 -15.97 20.02 25.66
CA SER A 303 -15.66 21.37 25.19
C SER A 303 -16.39 22.43 26.05
N ARG A 304 -17.66 22.21 26.42
CA ARG A 304 -18.40 23.10 27.28
C ARG A 304 -17.83 23.16 28.72
N ARG A 305 -17.41 22.01 29.28
CA ARG A 305 -16.83 21.95 30.65
C ARG A 305 -15.51 22.69 30.74
N LYS A 306 -14.70 22.70 29.70
CA LYS A 306 -13.41 23.39 29.64
C LYS A 306 -13.51 24.86 29.15
N SER A 307 -14.72 25.42 29.01
CA SER A 307 -14.95 26.77 28.46
C SER A 307 -14.28 27.00 27.11
N LYS A 308 -14.11 25.92 26.31
CA LYS A 308 -13.56 25.99 24.94
C LYS A 308 -14.66 26.35 23.95
N PRO A 309 -14.33 27.00 22.82
CA PRO A 309 -15.32 27.31 21.79
C PRO A 309 -16.04 26.06 21.31
N PHE A 310 -17.35 26.21 21.07
CA PHE A 310 -18.22 25.12 20.64
C PHE A 310 -17.76 24.54 19.31
N ILE A 311 -17.32 23.30 19.31
CA ILE A 311 -17.00 22.57 18.08
C ILE A 311 -18.33 22.17 17.44
N SER A 312 -18.74 22.83 16.36
CA SER A 312 -19.98 22.52 15.68
C SER A 312 -19.88 21.19 14.94
N LEU A 313 -21.02 20.49 14.80
CA LEU A 313 -21.16 19.28 13.98
C LEU A 313 -20.62 19.49 12.54
N VAL A 314 -20.76 20.70 12.02
CA VAL A 314 -20.27 21.11 10.72
C VAL A 314 -18.73 21.08 10.67
N MET A 315 -18.06 21.52 11.72
CA MET A 315 -16.59 21.53 11.79
C MET A 315 -16.02 20.12 11.94
N ILE A 316 -16.62 19.29 12.80
CA ILE A 316 -16.24 17.87 12.93
C ILE A 316 -16.54 17.14 11.62
N SER A 317 -17.69 17.40 11.01
CA SER A 317 -18.07 16.77 9.75
C SER A 317 -17.21 17.25 8.57
N SER A 318 -16.63 18.46 8.59
CA SER A 318 -15.70 18.90 7.56
C SER A 318 -14.32 18.26 7.70
N ILE A 319 -13.81 18.14 8.92
CA ILE A 319 -12.57 17.38 9.22
C ILE A 319 -12.75 15.91 8.82
N LEU A 320 -13.94 15.35 9.01
CA LEU A 320 -14.26 13.96 8.67
C LEU A 320 -14.69 13.78 7.20
N LYS A 321 -15.26 14.80 6.55
CA LYS A 321 -15.69 14.75 5.13
C LYS A 321 -14.57 14.96 4.14
N GLU A 322 -13.52 15.68 4.48
CA GLU A 322 -12.30 15.76 3.65
C GLU A 322 -11.61 14.40 3.53
N GLY A 323 -11.77 13.50 4.52
CA GLY A 323 -11.46 12.11 4.34
C GLY A 323 -12.75 11.29 4.24
N LYS A 324 -13.29 10.98 3.09
CA LYS A 324 -14.44 10.07 2.86
C LYS A 324 -14.25 8.67 3.49
N ARG A 325 -13.94 8.61 4.79
CA ARG A 325 -13.52 7.39 5.50
C ARG A 325 -14.45 7.14 6.68
N THR A 326 -14.88 5.90 6.81
CA THR A 326 -15.60 5.43 8.02
C THR A 326 -14.59 5.39 9.17
N ILE A 327 -14.83 6.12 10.24
CA ILE A 327 -14.01 6.04 11.45
C ILE A 327 -14.46 4.81 12.22
N VAL A 328 -13.57 3.84 12.33
CA VAL A 328 -13.73 2.70 13.25
C VAL A 328 -12.78 2.97 14.42
N LEU A 329 -13.36 3.32 15.59
CA LEU A 329 -12.62 3.40 16.82
C LEU A 329 -12.41 1.96 17.35
N CYS A 330 -11.25 1.39 17.09
CA CYS A 330 -10.83 0.16 17.74
C CYS A 330 -10.08 0.52 19.03
N VAL A 331 -10.77 0.39 20.16
CA VAL A 331 -10.14 0.52 21.48
C VAL A 331 -9.53 -0.84 21.83
N ASN A 332 -8.28 -1.07 21.48
CA ASN A 332 -7.55 -2.23 21.94
C ASN A 332 -7.06 -1.98 23.36
N PHE A 333 -7.72 -2.59 24.34
CA PHE A 333 -7.23 -2.66 25.71
C PHE A 333 -6.04 -3.61 25.80
N VAL A 334 -4.84 -3.09 25.82
CA VAL A 334 -3.71 -3.80 26.41
C VAL A 334 -3.84 -3.59 27.91
N LYS A 335 -4.15 -4.65 28.66
CA LYS A 335 -4.05 -4.64 30.12
C LYS A 335 -2.66 -4.15 30.49
N MET A 336 -2.57 -2.95 31.04
CA MET A 336 -1.44 -2.55 31.86
C MET A 336 -1.67 -3.17 33.26
N PHE A 337 -0.94 -4.22 33.55
CA PHE A 337 -0.55 -4.62 34.90
C PHE A 337 0.96 -4.47 35.03
#